data_55d496abb8cc19887815f2c88752b20b
#
_entry.id   55d496abb8cc19887815f2c88752b20b
#
_cell.length_a   1.000
_cell.length_b   1.000
_cell.length_c   1.000
_cell.angle_alpha   90.00
_cell.angle_beta   90.00
_cell.angle_gamma   90.00
#
_symmetry.space_group_name_H-M   'P 1'
#
loop_
_entity.id
_entity.type
_entity.pdbx_description
1 polymer ?
#
loop_
_entity_poly.entity_id
_entity_poly.type
_entity_poly.pdbx_seq_one_letter_code
_entity_poly.pdbx_strand_id
1 'polypeptide(L)' 'MENVKRCPRCHSDEVLPIAYGVPTPRMVEESIAGRMTLGGRVAWPGAPDWRCVVCGHEWRDDEAGS' A
#
# COMPACT_ATOMS: atom_id res chain seq x y z
N MET A 1 -20.71 4.10 5.31
CA MET A 1 -19.82 3.61 5.67
C MET A 1 -18.68 3.54 4.92
N GLU A 2 -17.62 3.87 5.33
CA GLU A 2 -16.54 3.82 4.70
C GLU A 2 -15.85 2.62 4.78
N ASN A 3 -15.17 2.15 3.85
CA ASN A 3 -14.37 1.00 3.86
C ASN A 3 -12.98 1.37 4.14
N VAL A 4 -12.69 1.59 5.37
CA VAL A 4 -11.35 1.95 5.76
C VAL A 4 -10.50 0.69 5.78
N LYS A 5 -9.39 0.69 5.04
CA LYS A 5 -8.46 -0.41 5.08
C LYS A 5 -7.74 -0.43 6.41
N ARG A 6 -7.56 -1.59 6.96
CA ARG A 6 -6.81 -1.76 8.19
C ARG A 6 -5.79 -2.86 8.04
N CYS A 7 -4.68 -2.72 8.72
CA CYS A 7 -3.64 -3.73 8.73
C CYS A 7 -4.19 -5.00 9.38
N PRO A 8 -4.08 -6.15 8.73
CA PRO A 8 -4.58 -7.39 9.33
C PRO A 8 -3.71 -7.87 10.48
N ARG A 9 -2.57 -7.26 10.67
CA ARG A 9 -1.68 -7.69 11.72
C ARG A 9 -1.80 -6.82 12.97
N CYS A 10 -1.74 -5.51 12.85
CA CYS A 10 -1.81 -4.63 14.00
C CYS A 10 -3.10 -3.83 14.08
N HIS A 11 -3.94 -3.98 13.06
CA HIS A 11 -5.26 -3.33 13.03
C HIS A 11 -5.19 -1.81 12.95
N SER A 12 -4.05 -1.25 12.58
CA SER A 12 -3.95 0.18 12.38
C SER A 12 -4.66 0.56 11.09
N ASP A 13 -5.24 1.74 11.03
CA ASP A 13 -5.83 2.22 9.82
C ASP A 13 -4.85 3.10 9.04
N GLU A 14 -3.60 3.19 9.47
CA GLU A 14 -2.61 3.95 8.74
C GLU A 14 -1.93 3.05 7.75
N VAL A 15 -2.58 2.84 6.63
CA VAL A 15 -2.07 1.98 5.57
C VAL A 15 -2.00 2.78 4.29
N LEU A 16 -1.04 2.44 3.44
CA LEU A 16 -0.82 3.15 2.19
C LEU A 16 -0.91 2.18 1.03
N PRO A 17 -1.45 2.61 -0.10
CA PRO A 17 -1.43 1.78 -1.30
C PRO A 17 0.00 1.70 -1.84
N ILE A 18 0.33 0.58 -2.45
CA ILE A 18 1.62 0.38 -3.08
C ILE A 18 1.42 0.46 -4.59
N ALA A 19 2.12 1.38 -5.24
CA ALA A 19 2.00 1.56 -6.67
C ALA A 19 3.22 0.99 -7.37
N TYR A 20 2.99 0.31 -8.47
CA TYR A 20 4.06 -0.27 -9.27
C TYR A 20 4.06 0.39 -10.65
N GLY A 21 5.18 0.31 -11.33
CA GLY A 21 5.33 0.90 -12.65
C GLY A 21 6.29 2.07 -12.61
N VAL A 22 6.48 2.69 -13.78
CA VAL A 22 7.35 3.86 -13.86
C VAL A 22 6.67 5.03 -13.17
N PRO A 23 7.29 5.62 -12.15
CA PRO A 23 6.63 6.68 -11.40
C PRO A 23 6.43 7.93 -12.25
N THR A 24 5.25 8.50 -12.18
CA THR A 24 4.98 9.79 -12.76
C THR A 24 5.36 10.88 -11.74
N PRO A 25 5.51 12.13 -12.17
CA PRO A 25 5.78 13.19 -11.19
C PRO A 25 4.74 13.26 -10.09
N ARG A 26 3.49 12.98 -10.42
CA ARG A 26 2.44 13.00 -9.41
C ARG A 26 2.62 11.86 -8.41
N MET A 27 2.99 10.67 -8.89
CA MET A 27 3.25 9.55 -8.01
C MET A 27 4.39 9.86 -7.04
N VAL A 28 5.43 10.51 -7.52
CA VAL A 28 6.54 10.87 -6.67
C VAL A 28 6.09 11.87 -5.60
N GLU A 29 5.28 12.84 -5.97
CA GLU A 29 4.77 13.80 -5.03
C GLU A 29 3.90 13.13 -3.97
N GLU A 30 3.05 12.22 -4.37
CA GLU A 30 2.18 11.52 -3.43
C GLU A 30 2.99 10.66 -2.48
N SER A 31 4.05 10.05 -2.99
CA SER A 31 4.92 9.24 -2.16
C SER A 31 5.67 10.10 -1.12
N ILE A 32 6.15 11.26 -1.53
CA ILE A 32 6.83 12.16 -0.62
C ILE A 32 5.87 12.68 0.44
N ALA A 33 4.62 12.90 0.05
CA ALA A 33 3.61 13.38 0.97
C ALA A 33 3.10 12.28 1.92
N GLY A 34 3.55 11.05 1.71
CA GLY A 34 3.14 9.96 2.60
C GLY A 34 1.79 9.37 2.29
N ARG A 35 1.28 9.56 1.07
CA ARG A 35 -0.04 9.03 0.71
C ARG A 35 0.04 7.72 -0.03
N MET A 36 1.21 7.34 -0.52
CA MET A 36 1.38 6.08 -1.21
C MET A 36 2.82 5.62 -1.09
N THR A 37 3.07 4.37 -1.43
CA THR A 37 4.41 3.80 -1.42
C THR A 37 4.74 3.34 -2.83
N LEU A 38 5.92 3.65 -3.30
CA LEU A 38 6.36 3.18 -4.60
C LEU A 38 7.00 1.82 -4.44
N GLY A 39 6.42 0.82 -5.09
CA GLY A 39 6.84 -0.56 -4.90
C GLY A 39 7.83 -1.08 -5.91
N GLY A 40 8.15 -0.29 -6.92
CA GLY A 40 9.08 -0.72 -7.93
C GLY A 40 8.48 -0.65 -9.32
N ARG A 41 9.28 -0.99 -10.31
CA ARG A 41 8.84 -0.83 -11.69
C ARG A 41 7.87 -1.89 -12.14
N VAL A 42 7.99 -3.09 -11.62
CA VAL A 42 7.19 -4.20 -12.10
C VAL A 42 6.61 -4.93 -10.91
N ALA A 43 5.32 -5.16 -10.93
CA ALA A 43 4.69 -5.99 -9.93
C ALA A 43 4.91 -7.45 -10.29
N TRP A 44 5.20 -8.28 -9.30
CA TRP A 44 5.40 -9.70 -9.52
C TRP A 44 4.17 -10.45 -9.03
N PRO A 45 3.96 -11.71 -9.44
CA PRO A 45 2.84 -12.47 -8.92
C PRO A 45 2.95 -12.58 -7.40
N GLY A 46 1.91 -12.19 -6.71
CA GLY A 46 1.94 -12.16 -5.26
C GLY A 46 2.42 -10.87 -4.65
N ALA A 47 2.71 -9.86 -5.48
CA ALA A 47 3.18 -8.58 -4.98
C ALA A 47 2.11 -7.95 -4.07
N PRO A 48 2.53 -7.32 -2.97
CA PRO A 48 1.56 -6.72 -2.06
C PRO A 48 0.95 -5.45 -2.65
N ASP A 49 -0.27 -5.15 -2.24
CA ASP A 49 -0.97 -3.95 -2.68
C ASP A 49 -1.00 -2.88 -1.61
N TRP A 50 -0.79 -3.25 -0.36
CA TRP A 50 -0.92 -2.33 0.76
C TRP A 50 0.22 -2.50 1.74
N ARG A 51 0.55 -1.43 2.43
CA ARG A 51 1.60 -1.45 3.43
C ARG A 51 1.14 -0.70 4.65
N CYS A 52 1.33 -1.29 5.82
CA CYS A 52 1.03 -0.62 7.08
C CYS A 52 2.19 0.27 7.48
N VAL A 53 1.91 1.52 7.80
CA VAL A 53 2.94 2.46 8.21
C VAL A 53 3.42 2.16 9.62
N VAL A 54 2.57 1.59 10.43
CA VAL A 54 2.87 1.38 11.85
C VAL A 54 3.79 0.18 12.06
N CYS A 55 3.44 -0.96 11.49
CA CYS A 55 4.23 -2.17 11.72
C CYS A 55 5.03 -2.62 10.50
N GLY A 56 4.83 -1.99 9.35
CA GLY A 56 5.58 -2.34 8.15
C GLY A 56 5.09 -3.57 7.42
N HIS A 57 3.97 -4.13 7.85
CA HIS A 57 3.43 -5.32 7.22
C HIS A 57 2.89 -4.98 5.83
N GLU A 58 3.14 -5.84 4.86
CA GLU A 58 2.63 -5.66 3.50
C GLU A 58 1.75 -6.84 3.16
N TRP A 59 0.67 -6.60 2.48
CA TRP A 59 -0.26 -7.68 2.12
C TRP A 59 -0.99 -7.35 0.85
N ARG A 60 -1.59 -8.38 0.29
CA ARG A 60 -2.42 -8.21 -0.90
C ARG A 60 -3.86 -7.98 -0.45
N ASP A 61 -4.57 -7.20 -1.25
CA ASP A 61 -5.93 -6.83 -0.89
C ASP A 61 -6.83 -8.04 -0.76
N ASP A 62 -6.68 -9.00 -1.65
CA ASP A 62 -7.54 -10.17 -1.60
C ASP A 62 -7.18 -11.10 -0.45
N GLU A 63 -6.00 -11.01 0.10
CA GLU A 63 -5.66 -11.79 1.26
C GLU A 63 -6.32 -11.24 2.49
N ALA A 64 -6.29 -9.94 2.65
CA ALA A 64 -6.86 -9.34 3.83
C ALA A 64 -8.33 -9.22 3.73
N GLY A 65 -8.79 -9.34 2.54
CA GLY A 65 -10.10 -9.04 2.33
C GLY A 65 -11.11 -9.86 2.82
N SER A 66 -10.80 -10.69 3.03
CA SER A 66 -11.71 -11.37 3.59
C SER A 66 -12.90 -10.98 3.56
#